data_ca0dab33d0068163eb90dacaa458b90e
#
_entry.id   ca0dab33d0068163eb90dacaa458b90e
#
_cell.length_a   1.000
_cell.length_b   1.000
_cell.length_c   1.000
_cell.angle_alpha   90.00
_cell.angle_beta   90.00
_cell.angle_gamma   90.00
#
_symmetry.space_group_name_H-M   'P 1'
#
loop_
_entity.id
_entity.type
_entity.pdbx_description
1 polymer ?
#
loop_
_entity_poly.entity_id
_entity_poly.type
_entity_poly.pdbx_seq_one_letter_code
_entity_poly.pdbx_strand_id
1 'polypeptide(L)'
;MGLEESSMKKATIQMNLFDYFYEQDNFTIKEATELVKEVRGKRVNDESIRARIYEGIDRGIFKRVSRGVYKVESQINGTTNQCLLINGDGRDLSMIKDNSIDGIITDHPYKLPKQLKGGNRNFAEYELFKYEEKDFKEKSRVLKDGAFIVEFLPEESEINYEYLYEIKQMAKKSGLKYFAKVPWIKGNSVANTGRKSKNTEDVMIFSKGKPRSLKLNAKKNIQTALNNGLDIKGMDSSQVKALLEENNLVVHYMSGTSSMLPTQFNYQPKSITKRVHQAEKPVELLEEIISYISLPYEVILDQFAGSGNLAVAALNVSRNAIVIEGVENIQNTSQEKRNLAKENFNLMKKNIEEHLDKKATIIDINPITYSNESTVGYEKSENDYDLGL
;
A
#
# COMPACT_ATOMS: atom_id res chain seq x y z
N MET A 1 -22.77 4.07 -16.62
CA MET A 1 -22.35 5.50 -16.71
C MET A 1 -22.18 6.15 -15.34
N GLY A 2 -23.13 6.21 -14.42
CA GLY A 2 -22.98 7.00 -13.18
C GLY A 2 -22.00 6.47 -12.12
N LEU A 3 -21.68 5.19 -12.08
CA LEU A 3 -20.74 4.60 -11.11
C LEU A 3 -19.27 4.77 -11.54
N GLU A 4 -18.98 4.68 -12.84
CA GLU A 4 -17.64 4.91 -13.39
C GLU A 4 -17.21 6.38 -13.26
N GLU A 5 -18.12 7.33 -13.53
CA GLU A 5 -17.86 8.76 -13.35
C GLU A 5 -17.56 9.13 -11.89
N SER A 6 -18.23 8.49 -10.93
CA SER A 6 -17.99 8.70 -9.50
C SER A 6 -16.63 8.16 -9.05
N SER A 7 -16.19 7.02 -9.58
CA SER A 7 -14.89 6.41 -9.32
C SER A 7 -13.75 7.27 -9.87
N MET A 8 -13.85 7.72 -11.12
CA MET A 8 -12.84 8.58 -11.75
C MET A 8 -12.64 9.91 -11.02
N LYS A 9 -13.69 10.50 -10.43
CA LYS A 9 -13.56 11.74 -9.64
C LYS A 9 -12.77 11.55 -8.33
N LYS A 10 -12.70 10.35 -7.80
CA LYS A 10 -11.98 10.01 -6.56
C LYS A 10 -10.54 9.57 -6.80
N ALA A 11 -10.22 9.02 -7.97
CA ALA A 11 -8.88 8.56 -8.32
C ALA A 11 -7.87 9.73 -8.39
N THR A 12 -6.58 9.48 -8.22
CA THR A 12 -5.54 10.53 -8.41
C THR A 12 -5.50 10.99 -9.86
N ILE A 13 -4.93 12.19 -10.13
CA ILE A 13 -4.74 12.66 -11.52
C ILE A 13 -3.91 11.67 -12.33
N GLN A 14 -2.85 11.10 -11.74
CA GLN A 14 -2.01 10.11 -12.40
C GLN A 14 -2.78 8.86 -12.78
N MET A 15 -3.68 8.39 -11.93
CA MET A 15 -4.55 7.26 -12.22
C MET A 15 -5.55 7.55 -13.34
N ASN A 16 -6.21 8.71 -13.30
CA ASN A 16 -7.10 9.09 -14.39
C ASN A 16 -6.37 9.10 -15.73
N LEU A 17 -5.12 9.61 -15.76
CA LEU A 17 -4.30 9.62 -16.98
C LEU A 17 -3.85 8.21 -17.37
N PHE A 18 -3.44 7.38 -16.39
CA PHE A 18 -3.04 6.01 -16.65
C PHE A 18 -4.19 5.21 -17.24
N ASP A 19 -5.34 5.17 -16.58
CA ASP A 19 -6.49 4.36 -17.00
C ASP A 19 -7.02 4.76 -18.37
N TYR A 20 -7.07 6.07 -18.65
CA TYR A 20 -7.60 6.56 -19.91
C TYR A 20 -6.64 6.36 -21.09
N PHE A 21 -5.32 6.57 -20.87
CA PHE A 21 -4.32 6.51 -21.92
C PHE A 21 -3.57 5.17 -22.00
N TYR A 22 -3.92 4.19 -21.15
CA TYR A 22 -3.21 2.90 -21.08
C TYR A 22 -3.19 2.15 -22.41
N GLU A 23 -4.30 2.15 -23.15
CA GLU A 23 -4.44 1.46 -24.43
C GLU A 23 -4.10 2.37 -25.64
N GLN A 24 -3.70 3.60 -25.36
CA GLN A 24 -3.34 4.56 -26.41
C GLN A 24 -1.83 4.62 -26.60
N ASP A 25 -1.40 4.75 -27.85
CA ASP A 25 0.03 4.81 -28.16
C ASP A 25 0.74 6.01 -27.51
N ASN A 26 0.08 7.17 -27.52
CA ASN A 26 0.64 8.41 -26.96
C ASN A 26 -0.48 9.36 -26.53
N PHE A 27 -0.15 10.31 -25.64
CA PHE A 27 -1.01 11.42 -25.28
C PHE A 27 -0.23 12.72 -25.14
N THR A 28 -0.88 13.85 -25.32
CA THR A 28 -0.32 15.19 -25.15
C THR A 28 -0.73 15.80 -23.80
N ILE A 29 0.00 16.84 -23.37
CA ILE A 29 -0.41 17.65 -22.21
C ILE A 29 -1.82 18.22 -22.41
N LYS A 30 -2.19 18.59 -23.63
CA LYS A 30 -3.51 19.15 -23.95
C LYS A 30 -4.60 18.11 -23.68
N GLU A 31 -4.47 16.91 -24.21
CA GLU A 31 -5.43 15.81 -24.00
C GLU A 31 -5.53 15.42 -22.52
N ALA A 32 -4.39 15.33 -21.83
CA ALA A 32 -4.36 15.10 -20.39
C ALA A 32 -5.10 16.18 -19.60
N THR A 33 -4.93 17.45 -20.02
CA THR A 33 -5.59 18.59 -19.38
C THR A 33 -7.11 18.57 -19.62
N GLU A 34 -7.54 18.27 -20.84
CA GLU A 34 -8.94 18.16 -21.21
C GLU A 34 -9.63 17.03 -20.41
N LEU A 35 -9.03 15.84 -20.38
CA LEU A 35 -9.53 14.70 -19.59
C LEU A 35 -9.68 15.05 -18.11
N VAL A 36 -8.62 15.57 -17.49
CA VAL A 36 -8.64 15.87 -16.05
C VAL A 36 -9.66 16.95 -15.71
N LYS A 37 -9.85 17.95 -16.58
CA LYS A 37 -10.88 18.99 -16.41
C LYS A 37 -12.29 18.44 -16.61
N GLU A 38 -12.47 17.50 -17.50
CA GLU A 38 -13.74 16.79 -17.69
C GLU A 38 -14.12 15.98 -16.45
N VAL A 39 -13.19 15.15 -15.96
CA VAL A 39 -13.41 14.24 -14.82
C VAL A 39 -13.54 15.00 -13.49
N ARG A 40 -12.69 16.03 -13.26
CA ARG A 40 -12.57 16.71 -11.95
C ARG A 40 -13.12 18.12 -11.90
N GLY A 41 -13.57 18.64 -13.02
CA GLY A 41 -14.07 19.99 -13.17
C GLY A 41 -12.95 21.03 -13.41
N LYS A 42 -13.35 22.22 -13.85
CA LYS A 42 -12.44 23.31 -14.30
C LYS A 42 -11.51 23.90 -13.25
N ARG A 43 -11.60 23.46 -11.98
CA ARG A 43 -10.77 24.00 -10.87
C ARG A 43 -9.34 23.50 -10.84
N VAL A 44 -9.01 22.46 -11.60
CA VAL A 44 -7.65 21.93 -11.66
C VAL A 44 -6.85 22.77 -12.64
N ASN A 45 -5.73 23.34 -12.21
CA ASN A 45 -4.87 24.14 -13.06
C ASN A 45 -3.90 23.27 -13.89
N ASP A 46 -3.48 23.79 -15.03
CA ASP A 46 -2.62 23.09 -15.99
C ASP A 46 -1.24 22.77 -15.42
N GLU A 47 -0.73 23.60 -14.50
CA GLU A 47 0.56 23.36 -13.84
C GLU A 47 0.51 22.14 -12.92
N SER A 48 -0.59 21.97 -12.19
CA SER A 48 -0.80 20.77 -11.37
C SER A 48 -0.84 19.50 -12.22
N ILE A 49 -1.48 19.54 -13.38
CA ILE A 49 -1.56 18.40 -14.29
C ILE A 49 -0.16 18.06 -14.83
N ARG A 50 0.59 19.07 -15.29
CA ARG A 50 1.98 18.89 -15.74
C ARG A 50 2.86 18.33 -14.64
N ALA A 51 2.76 18.86 -13.41
CA ALA A 51 3.52 18.36 -12.29
C ALA A 51 3.23 16.86 -12.01
N ARG A 52 1.97 16.43 -12.14
CA ARG A 52 1.60 15.03 -11.97
C ARG A 52 2.07 14.12 -13.11
N ILE A 53 2.14 14.62 -14.34
CA ILE A 53 2.75 13.88 -15.46
C ILE A 53 4.25 13.71 -15.22
N TYR A 54 4.97 14.76 -14.83
CA TYR A 54 6.40 14.68 -14.56
C TYR A 54 6.71 13.76 -13.34
N GLU A 55 5.92 13.87 -12.28
CA GLU A 55 6.01 12.93 -11.17
C GLU A 55 5.74 11.48 -11.60
N GLY A 56 4.80 11.28 -12.54
CA GLY A 56 4.52 9.97 -13.14
C GLY A 56 5.70 9.45 -13.98
N ILE A 57 6.44 10.32 -14.65
CA ILE A 57 7.67 9.95 -15.38
C ILE A 57 8.75 9.53 -14.38
N ASP A 58 8.97 10.31 -13.32
CA ASP A 58 9.93 9.98 -12.25
C ASP A 58 9.62 8.64 -11.57
N ARG A 59 8.35 8.22 -11.58
CA ARG A 59 7.86 6.95 -11.05
C ARG A 59 7.84 5.82 -12.08
N GLY A 60 8.17 6.07 -13.34
CA GLY A 60 8.10 5.07 -14.41
C GLY A 60 6.66 4.73 -14.87
N ILE A 61 5.65 5.51 -14.49
CA ILE A 61 4.26 5.35 -14.96
C ILE A 61 4.10 5.86 -16.38
N PHE A 62 4.76 6.96 -16.69
CA PHE A 62 4.74 7.58 -18.01
C PHE A 62 6.16 7.66 -18.59
N LYS A 63 6.25 7.60 -19.91
CA LYS A 63 7.48 7.86 -20.65
C LYS A 63 7.26 9.06 -21.58
N ARG A 64 8.23 9.95 -21.63
CA ARG A 64 8.24 11.02 -22.60
C ARG A 64 8.71 10.50 -23.95
N VAL A 65 7.86 10.61 -24.96
CA VAL A 65 8.15 10.18 -26.34
C VAL A 65 8.81 11.31 -27.13
N SER A 66 8.29 12.52 -26.95
CA SER A 66 8.84 13.76 -27.54
C SER A 66 8.41 14.97 -26.73
N ARG A 67 8.77 16.18 -27.16
CA ARG A 67 8.38 17.41 -26.46
C ARG A 67 6.85 17.54 -26.38
N GLY A 68 6.31 17.42 -25.16
CA GLY A 68 4.87 17.53 -24.89
C GLY A 68 4.04 16.31 -25.24
N VAL A 69 4.68 15.20 -25.65
CA VAL A 69 4.04 13.92 -25.97
C VAL A 69 4.54 12.84 -25.03
N TYR A 70 3.63 12.13 -24.44
CA TYR A 70 3.88 11.08 -23.43
C TYR A 70 3.16 9.81 -23.83
N LYS A 71 3.59 8.68 -23.28
CA LYS A 71 2.84 7.44 -23.29
C LYS A 71 2.79 6.86 -21.90
N VAL A 72 1.80 6.04 -21.65
CA VAL A 72 1.81 5.18 -20.49
C VAL A 72 2.91 4.13 -20.69
N GLU A 73 3.86 4.05 -19.77
CA GLU A 73 4.91 3.04 -19.83
C GLU A 73 4.31 1.71 -19.37
N SER A 74 3.85 0.93 -20.31
CA SER A 74 3.40 -0.45 -20.07
C SER A 74 4.61 -1.39 -19.92
N GLN A 75 5.61 -0.99 -19.13
CA GLN A 75 6.76 -1.88 -18.85
C GLN A 75 6.38 -3.09 -18.04
N ILE A 76 5.16 -3.51 -18.22
CA ILE A 76 4.80 -4.75 -17.61
C ILE A 76 4.17 -5.56 -18.71
N ASN A 77 5.03 -6.29 -19.33
CA ASN A 77 4.80 -7.47 -20.12
C ASN A 77 3.44 -8.14 -19.83
N GLY A 78 2.32 -7.52 -20.25
CA GLY A 78 1.00 -8.11 -20.15
C GLY A 78 0.51 -8.56 -18.77
N THR A 79 1.17 -8.12 -17.66
CA THR A 79 0.77 -8.53 -16.33
C THR A 79 -0.34 -7.61 -15.81
N THR A 80 -1.53 -8.15 -15.73
CA THR A 80 -2.59 -7.63 -14.87
C THR A 80 -2.07 -7.53 -13.45
N ASN A 81 -2.43 -6.46 -12.70
CA ASN A 81 -2.17 -6.40 -11.27
C ASN A 81 -2.71 -7.65 -10.59
N GLN A 82 -1.97 -8.19 -9.64
CA GLN A 82 -2.31 -9.43 -8.96
C GLN A 82 -2.65 -9.17 -7.51
N CYS A 83 -3.66 -9.86 -7.02
CA CYS A 83 -3.99 -9.91 -5.61
C CYS A 83 -4.00 -11.36 -5.14
N LEU A 84 -3.10 -11.67 -4.20
CA LEU A 84 -3.03 -12.97 -3.56
C LEU A 84 -3.79 -12.92 -2.23
N LEU A 85 -4.83 -13.72 -2.11
CA LEU A 85 -5.61 -13.89 -0.89
C LEU A 85 -5.13 -15.13 -0.15
N ILE A 86 -4.70 -14.97 1.09
CA ILE A 86 -4.24 -16.08 1.93
C ILE A 86 -5.21 -16.24 3.10
N ASN A 87 -5.79 -17.43 3.22
CA ASN A 87 -6.61 -17.78 4.37
C ASN A 87 -5.72 -18.42 5.45
N GLY A 88 -5.27 -17.62 6.42
CA GLY A 88 -4.32 -18.09 7.43
C GLY A 88 -4.07 -17.10 8.57
N ASP A 89 -3.15 -17.43 9.45
CA ASP A 89 -2.66 -16.56 10.52
C ASP A 89 -1.73 -15.47 9.94
N GLY A 90 -2.11 -14.20 10.09
CA GLY A 90 -1.31 -13.07 9.63
C GLY A 90 0.06 -12.93 10.31
N ARG A 91 0.33 -13.65 11.41
CA ARG A 91 1.65 -13.70 12.04
C ARG A 91 2.56 -14.78 11.46
N ASP A 92 2.00 -15.74 10.74
CA ASP A 92 2.76 -16.76 10.03
C ASP A 92 3.07 -16.26 8.60
N LEU A 93 4.28 -15.78 8.40
CA LEU A 93 4.79 -15.36 7.10
C LEU A 93 5.72 -16.40 6.46
N SER A 94 5.76 -17.63 6.99
CA SER A 94 6.69 -18.69 6.54
C SER A 94 6.58 -19.00 5.04
N MET A 95 5.39 -18.84 4.46
CA MET A 95 5.11 -19.02 3.03
C MET A 95 5.63 -17.89 2.15
N ILE A 96 5.96 -16.74 2.73
CA ILE A 96 6.45 -15.58 2.00
C ILE A 96 7.97 -15.61 1.96
N LYS A 97 8.54 -15.50 0.77
CA LYS A 97 10.00 -15.52 0.54
C LYS A 97 10.69 -14.31 1.19
N ASP A 98 11.91 -14.53 1.64
CA ASP A 98 12.79 -13.47 2.16
C ASP A 98 12.99 -12.35 1.13
N ASN A 99 12.97 -11.10 1.59
CA ASN A 99 13.22 -9.92 0.77
C ASN A 99 12.36 -9.85 -0.51
N SER A 100 11.09 -10.28 -0.43
CA SER A 100 10.17 -10.28 -1.57
C SER A 100 9.13 -9.16 -1.52
N ILE A 101 8.87 -8.58 -0.35
CA ILE A 101 7.83 -7.58 -0.11
C ILE A 101 8.40 -6.16 -0.20
N ASP A 102 7.74 -5.30 -0.98
CA ASP A 102 8.15 -3.91 -1.22
C ASP A 102 7.60 -2.92 -0.20
N GLY A 103 6.53 -3.30 0.50
CA GLY A 103 5.94 -2.52 1.59
C GLY A 103 4.96 -3.35 2.40
N ILE A 104 4.91 -3.12 3.70
CA ILE A 104 3.90 -3.70 4.60
C ILE A 104 3.04 -2.57 5.13
N ILE A 105 1.72 -2.71 5.03
CA ILE A 105 0.75 -1.80 5.64
C ILE A 105 -0.26 -2.65 6.38
N THR A 106 -0.37 -2.47 7.68
CA THR A 106 -1.18 -3.39 8.48
C THR A 106 -1.77 -2.71 9.72
N ASP A 107 -2.89 -3.25 10.20
CA ASP A 107 -3.62 -2.84 11.41
C ASP A 107 -3.88 -4.08 12.26
N HIS A 108 -2.92 -4.46 13.10
CA HIS A 108 -3.10 -5.66 13.91
C HIS A 108 -4.19 -5.52 14.97
N PRO A 109 -4.93 -6.59 15.28
CA PRO A 109 -5.99 -6.58 16.29
C PRO A 109 -5.39 -6.53 17.71
N TYR A 110 -4.96 -5.34 18.16
CA TYR A 110 -4.26 -5.16 19.43
C TYR A 110 -5.17 -5.26 20.65
N LYS A 111 -4.67 -5.94 21.69
CA LYS A 111 -5.34 -6.10 22.97
C LYS A 111 -5.11 -4.88 23.85
N LEU A 112 -6.14 -4.03 23.99
CA LEU A 112 -6.11 -2.94 24.94
C LEU A 112 -6.58 -3.40 26.35
N PRO A 113 -6.11 -2.76 27.44
CA PRO A 113 -6.60 -3.01 28.78
C PRO A 113 -8.11 -2.89 28.88
N LYS A 114 -8.75 -3.72 29.72
CA LYS A 114 -10.22 -3.76 29.91
C LYS A 114 -10.85 -2.39 30.25
N GLN A 115 -10.09 -1.50 30.87
CA GLN A 115 -10.53 -0.13 31.23
C GLN A 115 -10.90 0.76 30.04
N LEU A 116 -10.47 0.39 28.82
CA LEU A 116 -10.86 1.08 27.59
C LEU A 116 -12.19 0.58 26.99
N LYS A 117 -12.75 -0.49 27.55
CA LYS A 117 -14.09 -0.97 27.17
C LYS A 117 -15.16 -0.07 27.76
N GLY A 118 -15.36 1.10 27.22
CA GLY A 118 -16.46 1.99 27.56
C GLY A 118 -17.77 1.52 26.93
N GLY A 119 -18.70 1.00 27.75
CA GLY A 119 -20.05 0.64 27.36
C GLY A 119 -20.23 -0.74 26.74
N ASN A 120 -21.50 -1.18 26.59
CA ASN A 120 -21.95 -2.44 25.97
C ASN A 120 -21.69 -2.52 24.45
N ARG A 121 -20.57 -2.04 23.97
CA ARG A 121 -20.17 -2.23 22.57
C ARG A 121 -19.45 -3.57 22.47
N ASN A 122 -20.13 -4.58 21.96
CA ASN A 122 -19.48 -5.77 21.44
C ASN A 122 -18.57 -5.33 20.30
N PHE A 123 -17.29 -5.13 20.61
CA PHE A 123 -16.28 -5.10 19.55
C PHE A 123 -16.26 -6.47 18.92
N ALA A 124 -16.03 -6.52 17.60
CA ALA A 124 -16.02 -7.74 16.83
C ALA A 124 -15.28 -8.88 17.55
N GLU A 125 -15.81 -10.08 17.42
CA GLU A 125 -15.33 -11.32 18.04
C GLU A 125 -14.07 -11.85 17.33
N TYR A 126 -13.09 -10.97 17.00
CA TYR A 126 -11.79 -11.41 16.50
C TYR A 126 -10.77 -11.51 17.67
N GLU A 127 -9.80 -12.39 17.49
CA GLU A 127 -8.80 -12.65 18.51
C GLU A 127 -7.82 -11.48 18.63
N LEU A 128 -7.80 -10.86 19.81
CA LEU A 128 -6.88 -9.77 20.12
C LEU A 128 -5.58 -10.32 20.67
N PHE A 129 -4.45 -9.89 20.16
CA PHE A 129 -3.13 -10.29 20.63
C PHE A 129 -2.19 -9.09 20.85
N LYS A 130 -1.05 -9.35 21.46
CA LYS A 130 0.08 -8.44 21.49
C LYS A 130 1.16 -9.01 20.58
N TYR A 131 1.82 -8.15 19.82
CA TYR A 131 3.01 -8.53 19.08
C TYR A 131 4.10 -9.07 19.98
N GLU A 132 4.83 -10.05 19.49
CA GLU A 132 6.06 -10.58 20.03
C GLU A 132 7.24 -10.19 19.13
N GLU A 133 8.47 -10.32 19.63
CA GLU A 133 9.67 -10.00 18.86
C GLU A 133 9.79 -10.82 17.56
N LYS A 134 9.28 -12.06 17.57
CA LYS A 134 9.25 -12.93 16.39
C LYS A 134 8.42 -12.34 15.25
N ASP A 135 7.31 -11.64 15.58
CA ASP A 135 6.43 -11.06 14.55
C ASP A 135 7.15 -9.95 13.76
N PHE A 136 7.95 -9.12 14.46
CA PHE A 136 8.78 -8.10 13.80
C PHE A 136 9.99 -8.69 13.07
N LYS A 137 10.55 -9.81 13.53
CA LYS A 137 11.60 -10.53 12.81
C LYS A 137 11.08 -11.08 11.49
N GLU A 138 9.89 -11.66 11.47
CA GLU A 138 9.25 -12.16 10.24
C GLU A 138 8.91 -11.02 9.27
N LYS A 139 8.32 -9.92 9.76
CA LYS A 139 8.12 -8.72 8.94
C LYS A 139 9.43 -8.23 8.32
N SER A 140 10.49 -8.16 9.11
CA SER A 140 11.82 -7.74 8.63
C SER A 140 12.40 -8.75 7.63
N ARG A 141 12.19 -10.06 7.83
CA ARG A 141 12.67 -11.11 6.93
C ARG A 141 12.08 -10.95 5.53
N VAL A 142 10.75 -10.84 5.44
CA VAL A 142 10.05 -10.78 4.14
C VAL A 142 10.21 -9.44 3.43
N LEU A 143 10.41 -8.36 4.18
CA LEU A 143 10.54 -7.01 3.63
C LEU A 143 11.88 -6.83 2.91
N LYS A 144 11.91 -6.18 1.75
CA LYS A 144 13.14 -5.79 1.03
C LYS A 144 13.93 -4.75 1.80
N ASP A 145 15.25 -4.73 1.63
CA ASP A 145 16.10 -3.74 2.25
C ASP A 145 15.73 -2.31 1.82
N GLY A 146 15.64 -1.42 2.79
CA GLY A 146 15.22 -0.03 2.58
C GLY A 146 13.71 0.18 2.42
N ALA A 147 12.93 -0.89 2.28
CA ALA A 147 11.47 -0.79 2.20
C ALA A 147 10.83 -0.43 3.54
N PHE A 148 9.54 -0.11 3.51
CA PHE A 148 8.83 0.47 4.64
C PHE A 148 7.78 -0.49 5.22
N ILE A 149 7.61 -0.40 6.54
CA ILE A 149 6.46 -0.94 7.27
C ILE A 149 5.63 0.23 7.78
N VAL A 150 4.32 0.15 7.60
CA VAL A 150 3.33 1.06 8.16
C VAL A 150 2.41 0.29 9.09
N GLU A 151 2.41 0.69 10.36
CA GLU A 151 1.51 0.17 11.38
C GLU A 151 0.47 1.23 11.74
N PHE A 152 -0.80 0.88 11.68
CA PHE A 152 -1.84 1.67 12.29
C PHE A 152 -1.87 1.37 13.78
N LEU A 153 -1.70 2.39 14.61
CA LEU A 153 -1.63 2.28 16.05
C LEU A 153 -2.60 3.27 16.72
N PRO A 154 -3.11 2.95 17.91
CA PRO A 154 -3.93 3.92 18.65
C PRO A 154 -3.10 5.14 19.01
N GLU A 155 -3.75 6.32 19.10
CA GLU A 155 -3.15 7.51 19.68
C GLU A 155 -2.55 7.18 21.06
N GLU A 156 -1.30 7.62 21.28
CA GLU A 156 -0.58 7.37 22.52
C GLU A 156 -1.31 7.98 23.73
N SER A 157 -1.42 7.23 24.81
CA SER A 157 -2.08 7.58 26.06
C SER A 157 -1.45 6.87 27.23
N GLU A 158 -1.75 7.29 28.47
CA GLU A 158 -1.28 6.64 29.69
C GLU A 158 -1.51 5.12 29.71
N ILE A 159 -2.56 4.63 29.06
CA ILE A 159 -2.95 3.21 29.11
C ILE A 159 -2.19 2.36 28.13
N ASN A 160 -1.66 2.92 27.03
CA ASN A 160 -1.06 2.17 25.93
C ASN A 160 0.39 2.57 25.60
N TYR A 161 0.95 3.60 26.26
CA TYR A 161 2.29 4.09 25.92
C TYR A 161 3.38 3.04 26.11
N GLU A 162 3.26 2.17 27.11
CA GLU A 162 4.21 1.07 27.33
C GLU A 162 4.18 0.09 26.16
N TYR A 163 2.98 -0.33 25.72
CA TYR A 163 2.85 -1.23 24.57
C TYR A 163 3.36 -0.59 23.28
N LEU A 164 3.08 0.68 23.04
CA LEU A 164 3.62 1.42 21.90
C LEU A 164 5.15 1.56 21.96
N TYR A 165 5.70 1.67 23.16
CA TYR A 165 7.15 1.62 23.37
C TYR A 165 7.72 0.23 23.07
N GLU A 166 7.07 -0.85 23.53
CA GLU A 166 7.47 -2.24 23.24
C GLU A 166 7.50 -2.50 21.73
N ILE A 167 6.48 -2.05 20.97
CA ILE A 167 6.45 -2.13 19.49
C ILE A 167 7.68 -1.47 18.87
N LYS A 168 8.01 -0.25 19.29
CA LYS A 168 9.21 0.47 18.79
C LYS A 168 10.51 -0.28 19.12
N GLN A 169 10.60 -0.90 20.29
CA GLN A 169 11.78 -1.70 20.69
C GLN A 169 11.89 -3.00 19.90
N MET A 170 10.78 -3.73 19.69
CA MET A 170 10.75 -4.94 18.87
C MET A 170 11.14 -4.64 17.42
N ALA A 171 10.59 -3.56 16.85
CA ALA A 171 10.97 -3.09 15.51
C ALA A 171 12.49 -2.81 15.43
N LYS A 172 13.03 -2.03 16.39
CA LYS A 172 14.46 -1.71 16.44
C LYS A 172 15.34 -2.95 16.54
N LYS A 173 15.02 -3.91 17.40
CA LYS A 173 15.76 -5.18 17.57
C LYS A 173 15.73 -6.03 16.29
N SER A 174 14.69 -5.89 15.48
CA SER A 174 14.54 -6.59 14.20
C SER A 174 15.16 -5.85 13.00
N GLY A 175 15.99 -4.82 13.25
CA GLY A 175 16.67 -4.06 12.20
C GLY A 175 15.80 -2.98 11.52
N LEU A 176 14.59 -2.77 12.04
CA LEU A 176 13.68 -1.74 11.55
C LEU A 176 13.97 -0.41 12.25
N LYS A 177 14.14 0.65 11.47
CA LYS A 177 14.41 2.00 11.97
C LYS A 177 13.14 2.84 11.96
N TYR A 178 12.90 3.56 13.04
CA TYR A 178 11.86 4.58 13.06
C TYR A 178 12.09 5.58 11.92
N PHE A 179 11.08 5.77 11.09
CA PHE A 179 11.13 6.71 9.98
C PHE A 179 10.25 7.93 10.25
N ALA A 180 8.97 7.73 10.52
CA ALA A 180 8.02 8.80 10.79
C ALA A 180 6.82 8.31 11.60
N LYS A 181 6.10 9.26 12.17
CA LYS A 181 4.75 9.07 12.72
C LYS A 181 3.87 10.20 12.21
N VAL A 182 2.78 9.86 11.53
CA VAL A 182 1.82 10.82 10.96
C VAL A 182 0.45 10.53 11.55
N PRO A 183 -0.21 11.47 12.22
CA PRO A 183 -1.56 11.24 12.75
C PRO A 183 -2.58 11.17 11.61
N TRP A 184 -3.51 10.24 11.73
CA TRP A 184 -4.70 10.18 10.90
C TRP A 184 -5.89 10.75 11.67
N ILE A 185 -6.45 11.84 11.15
CA ILE A 185 -7.62 12.53 11.71
C ILE A 185 -8.88 11.96 11.07
N LYS A 186 -9.76 11.37 11.90
CA LYS A 186 -11.00 10.70 11.47
C LYS A 186 -12.21 11.65 11.33
N GLY A 187 -11.99 12.95 11.34
CA GLY A 187 -13.04 13.98 11.30
C GLY A 187 -13.40 14.58 12.65
N ASN A 188 -14.40 15.45 12.64
CA ASN A 188 -14.78 16.28 13.79
C ASN A 188 -15.95 15.69 14.62
N SER A 189 -15.97 14.38 14.86
CA SER A 189 -17.03 13.83 15.73
C SER A 189 -16.83 14.27 17.18
N VAL A 190 -17.83 14.96 17.71
CA VAL A 190 -17.86 15.38 19.12
C VAL A 190 -18.39 14.22 19.96
N ALA A 191 -17.63 13.80 20.97
CA ALA A 191 -18.15 12.82 21.93
C ALA A 191 -19.19 13.47 22.81
N ASN A 192 -20.42 12.93 22.86
CA ASN A 192 -21.55 13.42 23.66
C ASN A 192 -21.33 13.36 25.19
N THR A 193 -20.14 13.01 25.66
CA THR A 193 -19.84 12.71 27.06
C THR A 193 -18.92 13.73 27.73
N GLY A 194 -18.66 14.88 27.10
CA GLY A 194 -17.76 15.92 27.65
C GLY A 194 -16.28 15.51 27.73
N ARG A 195 -15.92 14.33 27.26
CA ARG A 195 -14.52 13.85 27.16
C ARG A 195 -13.92 14.22 25.81
N LYS A 196 -12.59 14.43 25.78
CA LYS A 196 -11.86 14.62 24.53
C LYS A 196 -12.17 13.45 23.57
N SER A 197 -12.69 13.76 22.41
CA SER A 197 -12.96 12.79 21.38
C SER A 197 -11.64 12.17 20.88
N LYS A 198 -11.51 10.84 20.87
CA LYS A 198 -10.37 10.14 20.30
C LYS A 198 -10.63 9.91 18.81
N ASN A 199 -10.40 10.95 18.01
CA ASN A 199 -10.65 10.94 16.58
C ASN A 199 -9.37 10.71 15.76
N THR A 200 -8.28 10.28 16.42
CA THR A 200 -6.99 10.10 15.80
C THR A 200 -6.48 8.67 15.98
N GLU A 201 -5.76 8.19 14.98
CA GLU A 201 -4.87 7.05 15.05
C GLU A 201 -3.49 7.47 14.54
N ASP A 202 -2.45 6.81 14.99
CA ASP A 202 -1.09 7.04 14.55
C ASP A 202 -0.73 6.12 13.38
N VAL A 203 -0.30 6.68 12.27
CA VAL A 203 0.33 5.96 11.15
C VAL A 203 1.83 5.94 11.42
N MET A 204 2.31 4.84 12.01
CA MET A 204 3.71 4.66 12.39
C MET A 204 4.48 4.02 11.24
N ILE A 205 5.56 4.65 10.80
CA ILE A 205 6.36 4.21 9.67
C ILE A 205 7.76 3.82 10.12
N PHE A 206 8.17 2.61 9.77
CA PHE A 206 9.54 2.11 9.93
C PHE A 206 10.15 1.80 8.57
N SER A 207 11.49 1.78 8.49
CA SER A 207 12.22 1.30 7.31
C SER A 207 13.15 0.15 7.68
N LYS A 208 13.30 -0.84 6.80
CA LYS A 208 14.32 -1.88 6.98
C LYS A 208 15.69 -1.29 6.66
N GLY A 209 16.47 -1.03 7.70
CA GLY A 209 17.77 -0.37 7.56
C GLY A 209 17.67 1.07 7.05
N LYS A 210 18.54 1.46 6.10
CA LYS A 210 18.49 2.78 5.46
C LYS A 210 17.34 2.83 4.48
N PRO A 211 16.45 3.84 4.56
CA PRO A 211 15.34 3.97 3.62
C PRO A 211 15.83 3.97 2.17
N ARG A 212 15.21 3.16 1.33
CA ARG A 212 15.48 3.12 -0.11
C ARG A 212 15.10 4.45 -0.76
N SER A 213 15.64 4.69 -1.92
CA SER A 213 15.40 5.92 -2.65
C SER A 213 14.29 5.71 -3.65
N LEU A 214 13.14 6.33 -3.42
CA LEU A 214 11.97 6.26 -4.30
C LEU A 214 11.83 7.49 -5.21
N LYS A 215 12.70 8.48 -5.06
CA LYS A 215 12.67 9.73 -5.84
C LYS A 215 14.07 10.13 -6.28
N LEU A 216 14.21 10.50 -7.55
CA LEU A 216 15.46 11.01 -8.10
C LEU A 216 15.86 12.33 -7.45
N ASN A 217 17.14 12.50 -7.18
CA ASN A 217 17.71 13.78 -6.76
C ASN A 217 18.03 14.64 -7.99
N ALA A 218 16.99 15.25 -8.58
CA ALA A 218 17.11 15.99 -9.82
C ALA A 218 18.22 17.08 -9.76
N LYS A 219 18.36 17.82 -8.66
CA LYS A 219 19.39 18.86 -8.51
C LYS A 219 20.79 18.30 -8.62
N LYS A 220 21.09 17.19 -7.93
CA LYS A 220 22.41 16.56 -7.99
C LYS A 220 22.68 15.95 -9.37
N ASN A 221 21.68 15.33 -9.97
CA ASN A 221 21.80 14.72 -11.30
C ASN A 221 22.07 15.78 -12.37
N ILE A 222 21.32 16.88 -12.36
CA ILE A 222 21.56 18.04 -13.23
C ILE A 222 22.99 18.58 -13.04
N GLN A 223 23.39 18.82 -11.80
CA GLN A 223 24.74 19.33 -11.51
C GLN A 223 25.85 18.35 -11.97
N THR A 224 25.63 17.03 -11.77
CA THR A 224 26.58 16.02 -12.23
C THR A 224 26.70 16.01 -13.74
N ALA A 225 25.58 16.09 -14.47
CA ALA A 225 25.59 16.15 -15.93
C ALA A 225 26.32 17.41 -16.44
N LEU A 226 26.01 18.57 -15.90
CA LEU A 226 26.65 19.83 -16.28
C LEU A 226 28.16 19.84 -15.98
N ASN A 227 28.58 19.34 -14.82
CA ASN A 227 29.97 19.25 -14.45
C ASN A 227 30.77 18.31 -15.38
N ASN A 228 30.11 17.37 -16.04
CA ASN A 228 30.73 16.47 -17.01
C ASN A 228 30.51 16.91 -18.47
N GLY A 229 30.01 18.13 -18.70
CA GLY A 229 29.88 18.70 -20.03
C GLY A 229 28.70 18.09 -20.88
N LEU A 230 27.76 17.40 -20.22
CA LEU A 230 26.62 16.79 -20.91
C LEU A 230 25.56 17.85 -21.24
N ASP A 231 25.03 17.82 -22.47
CA ASP A 231 23.89 18.66 -22.86
C ASP A 231 22.56 18.07 -22.37
N ILE A 232 21.97 18.74 -21.39
CA ILE A 232 20.70 18.34 -20.77
C ILE A 232 19.56 19.31 -21.11
N LYS A 233 19.75 20.17 -22.10
CA LYS A 233 18.76 21.19 -22.48
C LYS A 233 17.46 20.53 -22.91
N GLY A 234 16.38 20.85 -22.19
CA GLY A 234 15.03 20.35 -22.46
C GLY A 234 14.77 18.93 -21.97
N MET A 235 15.70 18.31 -21.23
CA MET A 235 15.54 17.00 -20.63
C MET A 235 14.77 17.08 -19.31
N ASP A 236 13.95 16.07 -19.04
CA ASP A 236 13.36 15.83 -17.73
C ASP A 236 14.28 14.97 -16.85
N SER A 237 13.89 14.77 -15.56
CA SER A 237 14.71 14.04 -14.60
C SER A 237 15.03 12.61 -15.02
N SER A 238 14.09 11.93 -15.72
CA SER A 238 14.32 10.56 -16.18
C SER A 238 15.27 10.48 -17.36
N GLN A 239 15.21 11.47 -18.26
CA GLN A 239 16.15 11.59 -19.38
C GLN A 239 17.57 11.93 -18.89
N VAL A 240 17.69 12.83 -17.90
CA VAL A 240 18.97 13.13 -17.27
C VAL A 240 19.53 11.90 -16.56
N LYS A 241 18.67 11.09 -15.90
CA LYS A 241 19.08 9.82 -15.31
C LYS A 241 19.68 8.89 -16.36
N ALA A 242 18.93 8.64 -17.45
CA ALA A 242 19.38 7.75 -18.53
C ALA A 242 20.70 8.22 -19.14
N LEU A 243 20.85 9.53 -19.39
CA LEU A 243 22.07 10.11 -19.92
C LEU A 243 23.27 9.92 -18.97
N LEU A 244 23.07 10.05 -17.65
CA LEU A 244 24.12 9.77 -16.66
C LEU A 244 24.50 8.29 -16.67
N GLU A 245 23.54 7.38 -16.73
CA GLU A 245 23.77 5.93 -16.79
C GLU A 245 24.53 5.52 -18.07
N GLU A 246 24.15 6.06 -19.23
CA GLU A 246 24.83 5.85 -20.51
C GLU A 246 26.30 6.30 -20.48
N ASN A 247 26.60 7.36 -19.75
CA ASN A 247 27.96 7.88 -19.58
C ASN A 247 28.69 7.29 -18.38
N ASN A 248 28.17 6.23 -17.74
CA ASN A 248 28.74 5.60 -16.54
C ASN A 248 28.96 6.58 -15.37
N LEU A 249 28.08 7.59 -15.26
CA LEU A 249 28.11 8.56 -14.17
C LEU A 249 27.17 8.15 -13.04
N VAL A 250 27.49 8.59 -11.83
CA VAL A 250 26.69 8.26 -10.65
C VAL A 250 25.34 8.96 -10.69
N VAL A 251 24.26 8.18 -10.65
CA VAL A 251 22.91 8.69 -10.47
C VAL A 251 22.61 8.85 -8.98
N HIS A 252 22.10 10.00 -8.62
CA HIS A 252 21.78 10.35 -7.25
C HIS A 252 20.29 10.25 -6.99
N TYR A 253 19.95 9.62 -5.87
CA TYR A 253 18.58 9.49 -5.37
C TYR A 253 18.43 10.16 -4.01
N MET A 254 17.25 10.67 -3.72
CA MET A 254 16.84 11.12 -2.39
C MET A 254 16.48 9.90 -1.56
N SER A 255 17.08 9.74 -0.39
CA SER A 255 16.68 8.70 0.56
C SER A 255 15.30 9.00 1.12
N GLY A 256 14.44 7.99 1.22
CA GLY A 256 13.13 8.10 1.86
C GLY A 256 11.96 7.84 0.92
N THR A 257 10.79 8.29 1.32
CA THR A 257 9.51 8.13 0.58
C THR A 257 9.50 8.84 -0.78
N SER A 258 8.58 8.45 -1.67
CA SER A 258 8.47 8.99 -3.03
C SER A 258 8.18 10.49 -3.08
N SER A 259 7.56 11.03 -2.02
CA SER A 259 7.38 12.46 -1.83
C SER A 259 7.42 12.81 -0.33
N MET A 260 7.28 14.08 0.00
CA MET A 260 7.25 14.52 1.39
C MET A 260 5.97 14.03 2.08
N LEU A 261 6.12 13.37 3.23
CA LEU A 261 4.96 12.96 4.03
C LEU A 261 4.16 14.18 4.50
N PRO A 262 2.83 14.10 4.59
CA PRO A 262 2.02 15.16 5.13
C PRO A 262 2.22 15.28 6.65
N THR A 263 1.81 16.41 7.23
CA THR A 263 1.81 16.59 8.69
C THR A 263 0.69 15.79 9.35
N GLN A 264 -0.37 15.48 8.63
CA GLN A 264 -1.50 14.65 9.06
C GLN A 264 -2.28 14.12 7.84
N PHE A 265 -2.92 12.98 8.00
CA PHE A 265 -3.92 12.46 7.07
C PHE A 265 -5.33 12.89 7.52
N ASN A 266 -6.17 13.34 6.59
CA ASN A 266 -7.53 13.79 6.86
C ASN A 266 -8.52 12.99 6.02
N TYR A 267 -8.92 11.82 6.52
CA TYR A 267 -9.87 10.94 5.84
C TYR A 267 -10.94 10.48 6.81
N GLN A 268 -12.20 10.63 6.40
CA GLN A 268 -13.32 10.16 7.23
C GLN A 268 -13.57 8.68 6.98
N PRO A 269 -13.65 7.84 8.02
CA PRO A 269 -14.11 6.48 7.89
C PRO A 269 -15.55 6.45 7.35
N LYS A 270 -15.90 5.41 6.59
CA LYS A 270 -17.29 5.18 6.20
C LYS A 270 -18.19 5.13 7.45
N SER A 271 -19.47 5.47 7.30
CA SER A 271 -20.44 5.30 8.38
C SER A 271 -20.53 3.83 8.81
N ILE A 272 -20.79 3.57 10.09
CA ILE A 272 -20.85 2.21 10.66
C ILE A 272 -21.78 1.29 9.86
N THR A 273 -22.90 1.82 9.37
CA THR A 273 -23.89 1.06 8.56
C THR A 273 -23.41 0.69 7.14
N LYS A 274 -22.33 1.29 6.67
CA LYS A 274 -21.77 1.08 5.33
C LYS A 274 -20.42 0.36 5.34
N ARG A 275 -19.96 -0.07 6.51
CA ARG A 275 -18.69 -0.79 6.64
C ARG A 275 -18.87 -2.27 6.40
N VAL A 276 -17.94 -2.86 5.67
CA VAL A 276 -17.81 -4.32 5.53
C VAL A 276 -17.22 -4.90 6.81
N HIS A 277 -16.26 -4.20 7.43
CA HIS A 277 -15.62 -4.57 8.69
C HIS A 277 -15.57 -3.37 9.64
N GLN A 278 -15.71 -3.60 10.96
CA GLN A 278 -15.82 -2.51 11.94
C GLN A 278 -14.59 -1.59 11.99
N ALA A 279 -13.40 -2.14 11.78
CA ALA A 279 -12.12 -1.43 11.84
C ALA A 279 -11.57 -1.02 10.46
N GLU A 280 -12.38 -1.08 9.39
CA GLU A 280 -11.89 -0.82 8.04
C GLU A 280 -11.30 0.60 7.90
N LYS A 281 -10.17 0.66 7.20
CA LYS A 281 -9.54 1.93 6.83
C LYS A 281 -10.13 2.44 5.50
N PRO A 282 -10.26 3.77 5.32
CA PRO A 282 -10.67 4.33 4.02
C PRO A 282 -9.69 3.94 2.91
N VAL A 283 -10.22 3.55 1.76
CA VAL A 283 -9.43 3.17 0.59
C VAL A 283 -8.52 4.34 0.16
N GLU A 284 -9.05 5.54 0.15
CA GLU A 284 -8.33 6.75 -0.24
C GLU A 284 -7.13 7.07 0.68
N LEU A 285 -7.23 6.77 1.97
CA LEU A 285 -6.12 6.88 2.92
C LEU A 285 -5.02 5.86 2.58
N LEU A 286 -5.43 4.62 2.30
CA LEU A 286 -4.50 3.54 1.98
C LEU A 286 -3.80 3.81 0.64
N GLU A 287 -4.52 4.29 -0.38
CA GLU A 287 -3.95 4.71 -1.66
C GLU A 287 -2.87 5.79 -1.50
N GLU A 288 -3.14 6.79 -0.66
CA GLU A 288 -2.17 7.84 -0.38
C GLU A 288 -0.93 7.26 0.32
N ILE A 289 -1.09 6.44 1.35
CA ILE A 289 0.02 5.81 2.08
C ILE A 289 0.84 4.91 1.15
N ILE A 290 0.20 4.05 0.36
CA ILE A 290 0.86 3.16 -0.61
C ILE A 290 1.72 3.98 -1.57
N SER A 291 1.19 5.10 -2.05
CA SER A 291 1.88 5.98 -2.99
C SER A 291 3.13 6.64 -2.40
N TYR A 292 3.20 6.83 -1.07
CA TYR A 292 4.41 7.33 -0.41
C TYR A 292 5.51 6.29 -0.31
N ILE A 293 5.17 5.03 -0.03
CA ILE A 293 6.14 4.01 0.38
C ILE A 293 6.53 3.03 -0.72
N SER A 294 5.88 3.09 -1.88
CA SER A 294 6.09 2.11 -2.97
C SER A 294 6.06 2.76 -4.35
N LEU A 295 6.56 2.02 -5.33
CA LEU A 295 6.47 2.32 -6.76
C LEU A 295 5.36 1.47 -7.40
N PRO A 296 4.84 1.85 -8.59
CA PRO A 296 3.91 1.00 -9.34
C PRO A 296 4.44 -0.43 -9.50
N TYR A 297 3.52 -1.40 -9.43
CA TYR A 297 3.73 -2.85 -9.60
C TYR A 297 4.51 -3.54 -8.49
N GLU A 298 4.97 -2.79 -7.50
CA GLU A 298 5.54 -3.36 -6.30
C GLU A 298 4.49 -4.09 -5.45
N VAL A 299 4.94 -5.01 -4.61
CA VAL A 299 4.10 -5.89 -3.80
C VAL A 299 3.88 -5.30 -2.41
N ILE A 300 2.62 -5.08 -2.05
CA ILE A 300 2.21 -4.61 -0.73
C ILE A 300 1.56 -5.74 0.05
N LEU A 301 2.04 -5.96 1.28
CA LEU A 301 1.50 -6.97 2.19
C LEU A 301 0.61 -6.33 3.25
N ASP A 302 -0.58 -6.93 3.46
CA ASP A 302 -1.39 -6.73 4.67
C ASP A 302 -1.58 -8.07 5.40
N GLN A 303 -1.13 -8.10 6.65
CA GLN A 303 -1.18 -9.31 7.47
C GLN A 303 -2.55 -9.54 8.13
N PHE A 304 -3.36 -8.49 8.26
CA PHE A 304 -4.65 -8.53 8.96
C PHE A 304 -5.67 -7.74 8.13
N ALA A 305 -6.03 -8.31 6.98
CA ALA A 305 -6.68 -7.59 5.90
C ALA A 305 -8.12 -7.16 6.20
N GLY A 306 -8.82 -7.81 7.14
CA GLY A 306 -10.18 -7.46 7.56
C GLY A 306 -11.14 -7.31 6.38
N SER A 307 -11.42 -6.07 5.97
CA SER A 307 -12.28 -5.79 4.82
C SER A 307 -11.63 -6.00 3.46
N GLY A 308 -10.29 -6.13 3.39
CA GLY A 308 -9.55 -6.18 2.13
C GLY A 308 -9.35 -4.82 1.44
N ASN A 309 -9.69 -3.72 2.11
CA ASN A 309 -9.55 -2.38 1.54
C ASN A 309 -8.12 -2.04 1.11
N LEU A 310 -7.09 -2.65 1.74
CA LEU A 310 -5.71 -2.47 1.30
C LEU A 310 -5.48 -3.08 -0.10
N ALA A 311 -6.02 -4.27 -0.37
CA ALA A 311 -5.92 -4.86 -1.69
C ALA A 311 -6.59 -3.97 -2.75
N VAL A 312 -7.80 -3.49 -2.47
CA VAL A 312 -8.51 -2.55 -3.34
C VAL A 312 -7.66 -1.31 -3.59
N ALA A 313 -7.12 -0.70 -2.54
CA ALA A 313 -6.27 0.50 -2.65
C ALA A 313 -4.99 0.23 -3.45
N ALA A 314 -4.30 -0.89 -3.19
CA ALA A 314 -3.08 -1.26 -3.90
C ALA A 314 -3.33 -1.44 -5.40
N LEU A 315 -4.38 -2.16 -5.76
CA LEU A 315 -4.76 -2.39 -7.15
C LEU A 315 -5.18 -1.08 -7.84
N ASN A 316 -5.94 -0.22 -7.16
CA ASN A 316 -6.33 1.10 -7.67
C ASN A 316 -5.12 2.00 -8.00
N VAL A 317 -4.02 1.86 -7.28
CA VAL A 317 -2.79 2.62 -7.53
C VAL A 317 -1.71 1.80 -8.27
N SER A 318 -2.13 0.75 -8.98
CA SER A 318 -1.25 -0.10 -9.80
C SER A 318 -0.15 -0.82 -9.00
N ARG A 319 -0.44 -1.29 -7.77
CA ARG A 319 0.43 -2.18 -7.00
C ARG A 319 -0.18 -3.56 -6.93
N ASN A 320 0.68 -4.57 -6.76
CA ASN A 320 0.24 -5.91 -6.41
C ASN A 320 -0.03 -6.00 -4.90
N ALA A 321 -0.92 -6.90 -4.50
CA ALA A 321 -1.27 -7.06 -3.10
C ALA A 321 -1.15 -8.54 -2.67
N ILE A 322 -0.64 -8.74 -1.45
CA ILE A 322 -0.78 -9.98 -0.72
C ILE A 322 -1.55 -9.63 0.55
N VAL A 323 -2.67 -10.29 0.78
CA VAL A 323 -3.51 -10.03 1.94
C VAL A 323 -3.83 -11.32 2.68
N ILE A 324 -3.65 -11.31 4.00
CA ILE A 324 -3.86 -12.46 4.86
C ILE A 324 -5.03 -12.15 5.78
N GLU A 325 -5.99 -13.06 5.84
CA GLU A 325 -7.13 -12.99 6.76
C GLU A 325 -7.47 -14.40 7.25
N GLY A 326 -7.74 -14.56 8.53
CA GLY A 326 -8.07 -15.84 9.10
C GLY A 326 -7.89 -15.90 10.61
N VAL A 327 -7.66 -17.10 11.16
CA VAL A 327 -7.47 -17.33 12.59
C VAL A 327 -6.12 -17.95 12.89
N GLU A 328 -5.58 -17.58 14.04
CA GLU A 328 -4.42 -18.23 14.62
C GLU A 328 -4.73 -19.71 14.93
N ASN A 329 -3.84 -20.60 14.49
CA ASN A 329 -3.85 -22.02 14.84
C ASN A 329 -5.25 -22.69 14.74
N ILE A 330 -5.76 -22.81 13.51
CA ILE A 330 -7.08 -23.40 13.22
C ILE A 330 -7.33 -24.74 13.90
N GLN A 331 -6.29 -25.56 14.12
CA GLN A 331 -6.42 -26.86 14.74
C GLN A 331 -6.89 -26.79 16.21
N ASN A 332 -6.51 -25.72 16.92
CA ASN A 332 -6.85 -25.50 18.34
C ASN A 332 -8.01 -24.50 18.53
N THR A 333 -8.62 -24.05 17.45
CA THR A 333 -9.66 -23.02 17.46
C THR A 333 -11.07 -23.69 17.48
N SER A 334 -12.01 -23.11 18.23
CA SER A 334 -13.39 -23.61 18.26
C SER A 334 -14.06 -23.54 16.88
N GLN A 335 -15.05 -24.40 16.63
CA GLN A 335 -15.76 -24.44 15.36
C GLN A 335 -16.46 -23.11 15.02
N GLU A 336 -16.98 -22.40 16.03
CA GLU A 336 -17.59 -21.07 15.86
C GLU A 336 -16.59 -20.05 15.35
N LYS A 337 -15.39 -19.99 15.94
CA LYS A 337 -14.31 -19.09 15.49
C LYS A 337 -13.84 -19.42 14.07
N ARG A 338 -13.75 -20.71 13.72
CA ARG A 338 -13.43 -21.13 12.35
C ARG A 338 -14.49 -20.68 11.35
N ASN A 339 -15.75 -20.81 11.70
CA ASN A 339 -16.84 -20.36 10.84
C ASN A 339 -16.79 -18.84 10.64
N LEU A 340 -16.59 -18.09 11.73
CA LEU A 340 -16.47 -16.63 11.66
C LEU A 340 -15.27 -16.19 10.81
N ALA A 341 -14.12 -16.84 10.95
CA ALA A 341 -12.96 -16.54 10.12
C ALA A 341 -13.21 -16.81 8.63
N LYS A 342 -13.90 -17.91 8.33
CA LYS A 342 -14.31 -18.23 6.96
C LYS A 342 -15.31 -17.19 6.40
N GLU A 343 -16.21 -16.72 7.22
CA GLU A 343 -17.15 -15.64 6.83
C GLU A 343 -16.41 -14.34 6.56
N ASN A 344 -15.47 -13.94 7.45
CA ASN A 344 -14.66 -12.75 7.26
C ASN A 344 -13.81 -12.83 6.00
N PHE A 345 -13.16 -13.97 5.73
CA PHE A 345 -12.40 -14.19 4.51
C PHE A 345 -13.29 -14.08 3.25
N ASN A 346 -14.48 -14.67 3.27
CA ASN A 346 -15.42 -14.57 2.16
C ASN A 346 -15.93 -13.13 1.95
N LEU A 347 -16.16 -12.37 3.04
CA LEU A 347 -16.55 -10.97 2.96
C LEU A 347 -15.41 -10.12 2.39
N MET A 348 -14.16 -10.35 2.82
CA MET A 348 -12.99 -9.71 2.25
C MET A 348 -12.88 -9.98 0.75
N LYS A 349 -12.94 -11.27 0.36
CA LYS A 349 -12.88 -11.68 -1.05
C LYS A 349 -13.96 -10.99 -1.88
N LYS A 350 -15.20 -11.02 -1.43
CA LYS A 350 -16.34 -10.38 -2.09
C LYS A 350 -16.11 -8.87 -2.25
N ASN A 351 -15.64 -8.19 -1.20
CA ASN A 351 -15.35 -6.75 -1.26
C ASN A 351 -14.28 -6.42 -2.30
N ILE A 352 -13.24 -7.24 -2.39
CA ILE A 352 -12.17 -7.07 -3.38
C ILE A 352 -12.74 -7.31 -4.79
N GLU A 353 -13.48 -8.39 -5.01
CA GLU A 353 -14.08 -8.75 -6.30
C GLU A 353 -15.07 -7.69 -6.81
N GLU A 354 -15.89 -7.10 -5.92
CA GLU A 354 -16.85 -6.05 -6.27
C GLU A 354 -16.19 -4.71 -6.68
N HIS A 355 -14.97 -4.46 -6.22
CA HIS A 355 -14.21 -3.23 -6.53
C HIS A 355 -13.20 -3.41 -7.65
N LEU A 356 -12.96 -4.64 -8.10
CA LEU A 356 -12.04 -4.90 -9.20
C LEU A 356 -12.77 -4.79 -10.53
N ASP A 357 -12.30 -3.85 -11.36
CA ASP A 357 -12.46 -3.98 -12.79
C ASP A 357 -11.71 -5.23 -13.28
N LYS A 358 -12.15 -5.82 -14.42
CA LYS A 358 -11.63 -7.05 -15.05
C LYS A 358 -10.09 -7.11 -15.29
N LYS A 359 -9.33 -6.18 -14.75
CA LYS A 359 -7.88 -5.97 -14.96
C LYS A 359 -6.99 -6.57 -13.87
N ALA A 360 -7.55 -7.22 -12.84
CA ALA A 360 -6.73 -7.85 -11.81
C ALA A 360 -7.01 -9.35 -11.70
N THR A 361 -5.97 -10.12 -11.42
CA THR A 361 -6.08 -11.55 -11.15
C THR A 361 -6.11 -11.79 -9.65
N ILE A 362 -7.13 -12.49 -9.17
CA ILE A 362 -7.24 -12.93 -7.77
C ILE A 362 -6.83 -14.38 -7.69
N ILE A 363 -5.90 -14.67 -6.78
CA ILE A 363 -5.40 -16.02 -6.51
C ILE A 363 -5.69 -16.32 -5.04
N ASP A 364 -6.48 -17.38 -4.78
CA ASP A 364 -6.77 -17.84 -3.42
C ASP A 364 -5.79 -18.94 -3.03
N ILE A 365 -5.18 -18.81 -1.88
CA ILE A 365 -4.39 -19.85 -1.25
C ILE A 365 -4.97 -20.20 0.11
N ASN A 366 -5.19 -21.49 0.34
CA ASN A 366 -5.54 -22.01 1.66
C ASN A 366 -4.39 -22.87 2.20
N PRO A 367 -3.47 -22.32 2.99
CA PRO A 367 -2.30 -23.08 3.50
C PRO A 367 -2.67 -24.26 4.39
N ILE A 368 -3.91 -24.35 4.85
CA ILE A 368 -4.38 -25.43 5.73
C ILE A 368 -4.48 -26.77 4.99
N THR A 369 -4.64 -26.76 3.66
CA THR A 369 -4.69 -27.98 2.85
C THR A 369 -3.32 -28.63 2.67
N TYR A 370 -2.23 -27.90 2.86
CA TYR A 370 -0.86 -28.43 2.67
C TYR A 370 -0.31 -29.19 3.88
N SER A 371 -0.88 -29.03 5.08
CA SER A 371 -0.38 -29.71 6.30
C SER A 371 -0.90 -31.13 6.50
N ASN A 372 -1.85 -31.62 5.71
CA ASN A 372 -2.47 -32.94 5.86
C ASN A 372 -2.12 -33.96 4.79
N GLU A 373 -1.34 -33.61 3.76
CA GLU A 373 -0.87 -34.57 2.76
C GLU A 373 0.66 -34.74 2.86
N SER A 374 1.08 -35.45 3.92
CA SER A 374 2.35 -36.15 3.87
C SER A 374 2.25 -37.30 2.85
N THR A 375 3.12 -37.25 1.83
CA THR A 375 3.43 -38.34 0.89
C THR A 375 2.37 -38.71 -0.15
N VAL A 376 2.16 -37.87 -1.15
CA VAL A 376 1.87 -38.35 -2.50
C VAL A 376 2.77 -37.57 -3.46
N GLY A 377 3.51 -38.27 -4.30
CA GLY A 377 4.50 -37.72 -5.20
C GLY A 377 3.89 -36.70 -6.16
N TYR A 378 4.52 -35.56 -6.25
CA TYR A 378 4.21 -34.55 -7.24
C TYR A 378 4.58 -35.05 -8.62
N GLU A 379 3.59 -35.42 -9.43
CA GLU A 379 3.73 -35.26 -10.86
C GLU A 379 3.71 -33.76 -11.17
N LYS A 380 4.83 -33.24 -11.68
CA LYS A 380 4.91 -31.87 -12.19
C LYS A 380 3.86 -31.70 -13.28
N SER A 381 2.79 -30.95 -12.99
CA SER A 381 1.99 -30.37 -14.06
C SER A 381 2.83 -29.23 -14.68
N GLU A 382 2.87 -29.17 -16.01
CA GLU A 382 3.61 -28.14 -16.78
C GLU A 382 3.10 -26.70 -16.57
N ASN A 383 2.37 -26.44 -15.48
CA ASN A 383 1.81 -25.15 -15.10
C ASN A 383 2.32 -24.65 -13.74
N ASP A 384 3.54 -25.06 -13.35
CA ASP A 384 4.22 -24.38 -12.24
C ASP A 384 4.53 -22.94 -12.68
N TYR A 385 3.63 -22.04 -12.35
CA TYR A 385 3.89 -20.61 -12.43
C TYR A 385 5.04 -20.31 -11.46
N ASP A 386 6.21 -20.09 -12.04
CA ASP A 386 7.31 -19.43 -11.35
C ASP A 386 6.81 -18.02 -10.98
N LEU A 387 6.29 -17.91 -9.76
CA LEU A 387 6.01 -16.61 -9.15
C LEU A 387 7.37 -15.97 -8.94
N GLY A 388 7.86 -15.28 -9.97
CA GLY A 388 9.06 -14.46 -9.92
C GLY A 388 8.84 -13.26 -8.99
N LEU A 389 8.50 -13.55 -7.72
CA LEU A 389 8.40 -12.61 -6.62
C LEU A 389 9.73 -12.54 -5.87
#